data_828f93337d658296d6151d0b2e05a890
#
_entry.id   828f93337d658296d6151d0b2e05a890
#
_cell.length_a   1.000
_cell.length_b   1.000
_cell.length_c   1.000
_cell.angle_alpha   90.00
_cell.angle_beta   90.00
_cell.angle_gamma   90.00
#
_symmetry.space_group_name_H-M   'P 1'
#
loop_
_entity.id
_entity.type
_entity.pdbx_description
1 polymer ?
#
loop_
_entity_poly.entity_id
_entity_poly.type
_entity_poly.pdbx_seq_one_letter_code
_entity_poly.pdbx_strand_id
1 'polypeptide(L)'
;MSQFPNRAALWLNNLAPDVPLMSGLCPSVQVADGQINGENVRFIAVVPDANNHYPRAAGGEVGLLEGWTLAKVVNETIAADADQPVKRPIVAVIDVPSQAYSRREEAFGIHQALAGAAGAYAKARLAGHPVIGLIVGKAMSGAFLAHGYQANRLIAFNDSGVLVHAMGKASAARITLRTVEALEKLAATIPPMAYDVSNYATLGLLSALLDINNPDAPDDHDLSLVSNTLRDAIADARTDASLKCRLGAENRRSSQLVRDRMRASW
;
A
#
# COMPACT_ATOMS: atom_id res chain seq x y z
N MET A 1 -9.21 16.32 -12.86
CA MET A 1 -7.82 16.42 -12.38
C MET A 1 -7.89 16.62 -10.88
N SER A 2 -7.22 15.80 -10.08
CA SER A 2 -7.13 16.00 -8.63
C SER A 2 -6.45 17.34 -8.35
N GLN A 3 -7.03 18.17 -7.51
CA GLN A 3 -6.45 19.47 -7.11
C GLN A 3 -5.22 19.32 -6.18
N PHE A 4 -4.90 18.11 -5.77
CA PHE A 4 -3.81 17.83 -4.84
C PHE A 4 -2.69 17.03 -5.54
N PRO A 5 -1.43 17.35 -5.26
CA PRO A 5 -0.30 16.57 -5.73
C PRO A 5 -0.45 15.11 -5.25
N ASN A 6 0.09 14.16 -6.01
CA ASN A 6 0.11 12.76 -5.57
C ASN A 6 0.97 12.66 -4.30
N ARG A 7 0.37 12.24 -3.20
CA ARG A 7 1.04 12.16 -1.90
C ARG A 7 2.15 11.13 -1.90
N ALA A 8 2.05 10.05 -2.71
CA ALA A 8 3.10 9.04 -2.75
C ALA A 8 4.42 9.61 -3.30
N ALA A 9 4.36 10.43 -4.36
CA ALA A 9 5.55 11.13 -4.87
C ALA A 9 6.10 12.15 -3.86
N LEU A 10 5.22 12.93 -3.24
CA LEU A 10 5.60 13.91 -2.23
C LEU A 10 6.34 13.26 -1.06
N TRP A 11 5.76 12.22 -0.48
CA TRP A 11 6.33 11.54 0.68
C TRP A 11 7.58 10.74 0.33
N LEU A 12 7.65 10.12 -0.86
CA LEU A 12 8.87 9.48 -1.33
C LEU A 12 10.03 10.47 -1.39
N ASN A 13 9.81 11.66 -1.98
CA ASN A 13 10.83 12.70 -2.09
C ASN A 13 11.27 13.25 -0.73
N ASN A 14 10.36 13.39 0.22
CA ASN A 14 10.68 13.86 1.57
C ASN A 14 11.39 12.80 2.44
N LEU A 15 11.08 11.52 2.23
CA LEU A 15 11.73 10.42 2.96
C LEU A 15 13.08 10.01 2.36
N ALA A 16 13.33 10.35 1.10
CA ALA A 16 14.61 10.14 0.41
C ALA A 16 15.06 11.41 -0.32
N PRO A 17 15.31 12.52 0.43
CA PRO A 17 15.70 13.79 -0.17
C PRO A 17 17.04 13.65 -0.90
N ASP A 18 17.17 14.37 -2.02
CA ASP A 18 18.39 14.42 -2.83
C ASP A 18 18.89 13.07 -3.39
N VAL A 19 18.07 12.03 -3.27
CA VAL A 19 18.39 10.71 -3.84
C VAL A 19 17.84 10.61 -5.26
N PRO A 20 18.68 10.29 -6.26
CA PRO A 20 18.21 10.11 -7.62
C PRO A 20 17.25 8.93 -7.72
N LEU A 21 16.16 9.12 -8.46
CA LEU A 21 15.24 8.01 -8.75
C LEU A 21 15.92 6.96 -9.63
N MET A 22 15.63 5.70 -9.39
CA MET A 22 16.13 4.58 -10.17
C MET A 22 15.70 4.73 -11.64
N SER A 23 16.63 4.66 -12.55
CA SER A 23 16.39 4.76 -13.99
C SER A 23 15.95 3.43 -14.62
N GLY A 24 15.39 3.49 -15.85
CA GLY A 24 15.01 2.28 -16.61
C GLY A 24 13.72 1.61 -16.14
N LEU A 25 12.90 2.33 -15.38
CA LEU A 25 11.57 1.90 -14.96
C LEU A 25 10.48 2.61 -15.76
N CYS A 26 9.23 2.13 -15.70
CA CYS A 26 8.12 2.92 -16.22
C CYS A 26 7.95 4.19 -15.38
N PRO A 27 7.64 5.35 -15.99
CA PRO A 27 7.61 6.63 -15.28
C PRO A 27 6.61 6.70 -14.13
N SER A 28 5.56 5.88 -14.17
CA SER A 28 4.55 5.74 -13.12
C SER A 28 5.01 4.95 -11.88
N VAL A 29 6.21 4.36 -11.89
CA VAL A 29 6.80 3.71 -10.71
C VAL A 29 8.11 4.39 -10.35
N GLN A 30 8.13 5.07 -9.23
CA GLN A 30 9.29 5.76 -8.69
C GLN A 30 9.93 4.94 -7.57
N VAL A 31 11.25 4.83 -7.63
CA VAL A 31 12.04 4.08 -6.64
C VAL A 31 13.25 4.91 -6.24
N ALA A 32 13.47 5.02 -4.93
CA ALA A 32 14.62 5.69 -4.35
C ALA A 32 15.26 4.80 -3.28
N ASP A 33 16.58 4.70 -3.27
CA ASP A 33 17.36 4.04 -2.22
C ASP A 33 17.85 5.09 -1.21
N GLY A 34 17.01 5.40 -0.22
CA GLY A 34 17.29 6.36 0.85
C GLY A 34 17.79 5.69 2.13
N GLN A 35 17.67 6.41 3.23
CA GLN A 35 18.08 5.92 4.55
C GLN A 35 17.04 6.26 5.63
N ILE A 36 16.85 5.35 6.58
CA ILE A 36 16.16 5.61 7.83
C ILE A 36 17.14 5.31 8.97
N ASN A 37 17.45 6.33 9.76
CA ASN A 37 18.38 6.23 10.89
C ASN A 37 19.74 5.55 10.53
N GLY A 38 20.28 5.90 9.34
CA GLY A 38 21.55 5.35 8.83
C GLY A 38 21.46 3.97 8.19
N GLU A 39 20.29 3.35 8.16
CA GLU A 39 20.04 2.08 7.46
C GLU A 39 19.53 2.34 6.05
N ASN A 40 20.12 1.67 5.04
CA ASN A 40 19.66 1.75 3.66
C ASN A 40 18.27 1.13 3.50
N VAL A 41 17.35 1.88 2.92
CA VAL A 41 15.94 1.51 2.70
C VAL A 41 15.56 1.77 1.25
N ARG A 42 14.84 0.83 0.63
CA ARG A 42 14.24 1.04 -0.68
C ARG A 42 12.81 1.55 -0.55
N PHE A 43 12.57 2.75 -1.04
CA PHE A 43 11.23 3.34 -1.14
C PHE A 43 10.68 3.13 -2.54
N ILE A 44 9.41 2.73 -2.63
CA ILE A 44 8.71 2.45 -3.90
C ILE A 44 7.37 3.16 -3.87
N ALA A 45 7.07 3.95 -4.89
CA ALA A 45 5.79 4.64 -5.06
C ALA A 45 5.21 4.38 -6.45
N VAL A 46 3.88 4.34 -6.56
CA VAL A 46 3.17 4.46 -7.83
C VAL A 46 2.59 5.86 -7.92
N VAL A 47 2.85 6.52 -9.03
CA VAL A 47 2.53 7.94 -9.24
C VAL A 47 1.79 8.14 -10.57
N PRO A 48 1.03 9.24 -10.73
CA PRO A 48 0.44 9.60 -12.03
C PRO A 48 1.49 9.79 -13.12
N ASP A 49 1.18 9.30 -14.31
CA ASP A 49 1.92 9.54 -15.54
C ASP A 49 0.94 9.86 -16.67
N ALA A 50 0.81 11.14 -17.02
CA ALA A 50 -0.11 11.60 -18.04
C ALA A 50 0.19 11.02 -19.43
N ASN A 51 1.42 10.56 -19.65
CA ASN A 51 1.88 9.95 -20.91
C ASN A 51 1.89 8.42 -20.84
N ASN A 52 1.26 7.81 -19.85
CA ASN A 52 1.24 6.36 -19.69
C ASN A 52 0.70 5.67 -20.95
N HIS A 53 1.40 4.63 -21.41
CA HIS A 53 0.98 3.82 -22.55
C HIS A 53 -0.43 3.24 -22.41
N TYR A 54 -0.86 3.00 -21.17
CA TYR A 54 -2.20 2.57 -20.81
C TYR A 54 -2.96 3.73 -20.15
N PRO A 55 -3.87 4.43 -20.86
CA PRO A 55 -4.51 5.63 -20.34
C PRO A 55 -5.26 5.46 -19.02
N ARG A 56 -5.66 4.23 -18.71
CA ARG A 56 -6.33 3.91 -17.42
C ARG A 56 -5.39 3.88 -16.22
N ALA A 57 -4.07 3.88 -16.45
CA ALA A 57 -3.07 3.99 -15.41
C ALA A 57 -2.51 5.42 -15.24
N ALA A 58 -2.99 6.39 -16.05
CA ALA A 58 -2.45 7.76 -16.09
C ALA A 58 -2.68 8.56 -14.79
N GLY A 59 -3.64 8.18 -13.97
CA GLY A 59 -3.99 8.86 -12.70
C GLY A 59 -3.33 8.27 -11.46
N GLY A 60 -2.36 7.36 -11.61
CA GLY A 60 -1.74 6.65 -10.50
C GLY A 60 -2.39 5.29 -10.19
N GLU A 61 -3.25 4.82 -11.10
CA GLU A 61 -3.78 3.46 -11.00
C GLU A 61 -2.68 2.43 -11.28
N VAL A 62 -2.78 1.26 -10.65
CA VAL A 62 -1.86 0.14 -10.92
C VAL A 62 -2.38 -0.69 -12.07
N GLY A 63 -1.63 -0.71 -13.16
CA GLY A 63 -1.93 -1.47 -14.38
C GLY A 63 -0.87 -2.51 -14.71
N LEU A 64 -0.77 -2.82 -16.00
CA LEU A 64 0.18 -3.81 -16.52
C LEU A 64 1.63 -3.39 -16.30
N LEU A 65 1.99 -2.16 -16.68
CA LEU A 65 3.36 -1.68 -16.56
C LEU A 65 3.77 -1.53 -15.10
N GLU A 66 2.89 -0.94 -14.29
CA GLU A 66 3.12 -0.75 -12.86
C GLU A 66 3.28 -2.09 -12.14
N GLY A 67 2.37 -3.04 -12.37
CA GLY A 67 2.42 -4.36 -11.74
C GLY A 67 3.70 -5.13 -12.06
N TRP A 68 4.09 -5.20 -13.33
CA TRP A 68 5.33 -5.88 -13.73
C TRP A 68 6.58 -5.13 -13.25
N THR A 69 6.57 -3.78 -13.24
CA THR A 69 7.69 -2.98 -12.73
C THR A 69 7.86 -3.14 -11.23
N LEU A 70 6.77 -3.13 -10.46
CA LEU A 70 6.79 -3.43 -9.03
C LEU A 70 7.38 -4.83 -8.76
N ALA A 71 6.90 -5.84 -9.49
CA ALA A 71 7.42 -7.20 -9.38
C ALA A 71 8.93 -7.28 -9.69
N LYS A 72 9.37 -6.60 -10.77
CA LYS A 72 10.78 -6.53 -11.17
C LYS A 72 11.63 -5.93 -10.06
N VAL A 73 11.30 -4.71 -9.62
CA VAL A 73 12.09 -3.95 -8.62
C VAL A 73 12.21 -4.73 -7.30
N VAL A 74 11.12 -5.31 -6.82
CA VAL A 74 11.14 -6.10 -5.58
C VAL A 74 11.98 -7.37 -5.74
N ASN A 75 11.85 -8.11 -6.87
CA ASN A 75 12.68 -9.29 -7.11
C ASN A 75 14.17 -8.94 -7.28
N GLU A 76 14.50 -7.82 -7.92
CA GLU A 76 15.88 -7.32 -8.03
C GLU A 76 16.45 -6.96 -6.65
N THR A 77 15.63 -6.40 -5.75
CA THR A 77 16.04 -6.14 -4.35
C THR A 77 16.38 -7.44 -3.63
N ILE A 78 15.53 -8.46 -3.76
CA ILE A 78 15.78 -9.78 -3.17
C ILE A 78 17.08 -10.39 -3.69
N ALA A 79 17.30 -10.32 -5.02
CA ALA A 79 18.50 -10.87 -5.64
C ALA A 79 19.77 -10.11 -5.23
N ALA A 80 19.72 -8.78 -5.18
CA ALA A 80 20.86 -7.95 -4.78
C ALA A 80 21.30 -8.19 -3.33
N ASP A 81 20.36 -8.53 -2.46
CA ASP A 81 20.64 -8.75 -1.04
C ASP A 81 20.71 -10.24 -0.67
N ALA A 82 20.77 -11.16 -1.67
CA ALA A 82 20.69 -12.60 -1.41
C ALA A 82 21.73 -13.08 -0.39
N ASP A 83 22.97 -12.59 -0.49
CA ASP A 83 24.09 -12.96 0.37
C ASP A 83 24.30 -11.99 1.54
N GLN A 84 23.47 -10.94 1.69
CA GLN A 84 23.59 -9.98 2.78
C GLN A 84 23.04 -10.59 4.09
N PRO A 85 23.77 -10.48 5.22
CA PRO A 85 23.31 -11.00 6.51
C PRO A 85 22.09 -10.23 7.03
N VAL A 86 21.97 -8.94 6.69
CA VAL A 86 20.81 -8.09 7.02
C VAL A 86 20.16 -7.64 5.72
N LYS A 87 18.92 -8.05 5.53
CA LYS A 87 18.14 -7.70 4.33
C LYS A 87 17.63 -6.25 4.41
N ARG A 88 17.77 -5.53 3.30
CA ARG A 88 17.32 -4.14 3.16
C ARG A 88 15.81 -4.04 3.35
N PRO A 89 15.30 -3.12 4.17
CA PRO A 89 13.87 -2.83 4.24
C PRO A 89 13.34 -2.29 2.91
N ILE A 90 12.08 -2.62 2.63
CA ILE A 90 11.32 -2.10 1.50
C ILE A 90 10.10 -1.36 2.04
N VAL A 91 9.97 -0.08 1.70
CA VAL A 91 8.84 0.76 2.06
C VAL A 91 7.99 1.03 0.81
N ALA A 92 6.77 0.51 0.78
CA ALA A 92 5.78 0.86 -0.21
C ALA A 92 5.06 2.13 0.23
N VAL A 93 5.24 3.24 -0.48
CA VAL A 93 4.54 4.52 -0.25
C VAL A 93 3.26 4.51 -1.08
N ILE A 94 2.10 4.50 -0.43
CA ILE A 94 0.83 4.10 -1.02
C ILE A 94 -0.13 5.29 -1.15
N ASP A 95 -0.43 5.67 -2.39
CA ASP A 95 -1.52 6.55 -2.79
C ASP A 95 -2.05 6.08 -4.15
N VAL A 96 -2.78 4.96 -4.16
CA VAL A 96 -3.25 4.30 -5.38
C VAL A 96 -4.78 4.27 -5.43
N PRO A 97 -5.40 4.98 -6.38
CA PRO A 97 -6.85 5.16 -6.43
C PRO A 97 -7.62 3.92 -6.90
N SER A 98 -7.00 3.05 -7.68
CA SER A 98 -7.63 1.84 -8.24
C SER A 98 -6.61 1.00 -8.99
N GLN A 99 -6.96 -0.24 -9.35
CA GLN A 99 -6.33 -0.88 -10.50
C GLN A 99 -6.86 -0.27 -11.81
N ALA A 100 -6.04 -0.36 -12.88
CA ALA A 100 -6.40 0.15 -14.20
C ALA A 100 -7.42 -0.77 -14.89
N TYR A 101 -8.71 -0.42 -14.80
CA TYR A 101 -9.77 -1.18 -15.41
C TYR A 101 -10.00 -0.83 -16.88
N SER A 102 -9.76 -1.75 -17.79
CA SER A 102 -10.33 -1.73 -19.14
C SER A 102 -10.31 -3.12 -19.78
N ARG A 103 -11.06 -3.28 -20.87
CA ARG A 103 -11.03 -4.53 -21.66
C ARG A 103 -9.65 -4.83 -22.21
N ARG A 104 -8.85 -3.78 -22.50
CA ARG A 104 -7.50 -3.91 -23.02
C ARG A 104 -6.55 -4.49 -21.98
N GLU A 105 -6.55 -3.92 -20.79
CA GLU A 105 -5.71 -4.40 -19.69
C GLU A 105 -6.13 -5.81 -19.23
N GLU A 106 -7.43 -6.09 -19.21
CA GLU A 106 -7.93 -7.44 -18.92
C GLU A 106 -7.46 -8.46 -19.97
N ALA A 107 -7.55 -8.12 -21.25
CA ALA A 107 -7.10 -8.99 -22.35
C ALA A 107 -5.59 -9.26 -22.31
N PHE A 108 -4.78 -8.30 -21.85
CA PHE A 108 -3.34 -8.45 -21.67
C PHE A 108 -2.93 -9.05 -20.33
N GLY A 109 -3.90 -9.43 -19.48
CA GLY A 109 -3.62 -10.15 -18.24
C GLY A 109 -3.22 -9.26 -17.08
N ILE A 110 -3.90 -8.13 -16.85
CA ILE A 110 -3.68 -7.25 -15.70
C ILE A 110 -3.66 -8.03 -14.37
N HIS A 111 -4.51 -9.06 -14.24
CA HIS A 111 -4.55 -9.91 -13.05
C HIS A 111 -3.22 -10.62 -12.78
N GLN A 112 -2.48 -11.00 -13.84
CA GLN A 112 -1.14 -11.61 -13.69
C GLN A 112 -0.11 -10.57 -13.23
N ALA A 113 -0.16 -9.35 -13.79
CA ALA A 113 0.73 -8.28 -13.39
C ALA A 113 0.53 -7.90 -11.90
N LEU A 114 -0.73 -7.74 -11.47
CA LEU A 114 -1.06 -7.44 -10.09
C LEU A 114 -0.69 -8.60 -9.14
N ALA A 115 -0.96 -9.85 -9.53
CA ALA A 115 -0.57 -11.02 -8.76
C ALA A 115 0.95 -11.18 -8.69
N GLY A 116 1.67 -10.87 -9.77
CA GLY A 116 3.13 -10.84 -9.82
C GLY A 116 3.72 -9.85 -8.83
N ALA A 117 3.18 -8.63 -8.77
CA ALA A 117 3.58 -7.61 -7.81
C ALA A 117 3.31 -8.06 -6.36
N ALA A 118 2.09 -8.50 -6.06
CA ALA A 118 1.73 -9.00 -4.73
C ALA A 118 2.62 -10.19 -4.31
N GLY A 119 2.88 -11.12 -5.24
CA GLY A 119 3.77 -12.27 -5.05
C GLY A 119 5.21 -11.86 -4.75
N ALA A 120 5.73 -10.83 -5.43
CA ALA A 120 7.08 -10.31 -5.19
C ALA A 120 7.22 -9.72 -3.78
N TYR A 121 6.27 -8.91 -3.31
CA TYR A 121 6.27 -8.40 -1.94
C TYR A 121 6.17 -9.52 -0.89
N ALA A 122 5.32 -10.53 -1.13
CA ALA A 122 5.25 -11.70 -0.26
C ALA A 122 6.59 -12.46 -0.21
N LYS A 123 7.24 -12.62 -1.37
CA LYS A 123 8.56 -13.24 -1.50
C LYS A 123 9.65 -12.47 -0.75
N ALA A 124 9.66 -11.13 -0.86
CA ALA A 124 10.61 -10.28 -0.13
C ALA A 124 10.46 -10.49 1.38
N ARG A 125 9.23 -10.46 1.89
CA ARG A 125 8.95 -10.74 3.30
C ARG A 125 9.44 -12.12 3.74
N LEU A 126 9.17 -13.16 2.93
CA LEU A 126 9.61 -14.54 3.22
C LEU A 126 11.13 -14.71 3.09
N ALA A 127 11.80 -13.88 2.30
CA ALA A 127 13.26 -13.82 2.19
C ALA A 127 13.93 -13.00 3.33
N GLY A 128 13.15 -12.47 4.28
CA GLY A 128 13.65 -11.76 5.44
C GLY A 128 13.81 -10.25 5.27
N HIS A 129 13.33 -9.67 4.15
CA HIS A 129 13.24 -8.22 4.03
C HIS A 129 12.09 -7.69 4.89
N PRO A 130 12.32 -6.72 5.78
CA PRO A 130 11.21 -5.96 6.35
C PRO A 130 10.46 -5.24 5.25
N VAL A 131 9.18 -5.53 5.10
CA VAL A 131 8.31 -4.86 4.13
C VAL A 131 7.30 -4.02 4.89
N ILE A 132 7.30 -2.71 4.69
CA ILE A 132 6.42 -1.77 5.37
C ILE A 132 5.54 -1.08 4.32
N GLY A 133 4.23 -1.03 4.56
CA GLY A 133 3.31 -0.24 3.76
C GLY A 133 3.00 1.07 4.49
N LEU A 134 3.31 2.20 3.86
CA LEU A 134 3.00 3.54 4.34
C LEU A 134 1.87 4.12 3.50
N ILE A 135 0.66 4.15 4.06
CA ILE A 135 -0.55 4.63 3.40
C ILE A 135 -0.68 6.13 3.66
N VAL A 136 -0.33 6.92 2.64
CA VAL A 136 -0.34 8.39 2.70
C VAL A 136 -1.58 9.01 2.01
N GLY A 137 -2.30 8.20 1.24
CA GLY A 137 -3.47 8.59 0.48
C GLY A 137 -4.42 7.43 0.26
N LYS A 138 -4.86 7.22 -0.96
CA LYS A 138 -5.79 6.15 -1.32
C LYS A 138 -5.08 4.79 -1.33
N ALA A 139 -5.69 3.79 -0.73
CA ALA A 139 -5.27 2.40 -0.75
C ALA A 139 -6.44 1.54 -1.23
N MET A 140 -6.69 1.60 -2.55
CA MET A 140 -7.95 1.14 -3.12
C MET A 140 -7.79 -0.09 -3.99
N SER A 141 -8.74 -1.03 -3.85
CA SER A 141 -8.99 -2.08 -4.82
C SER A 141 -7.78 -3.04 -4.99
N GLY A 142 -7.64 -3.67 -6.16
CA GLY A 142 -6.50 -4.52 -6.51
C GLY A 142 -5.16 -3.78 -6.58
N ALA A 143 -5.16 -2.45 -6.72
CA ALA A 143 -3.95 -1.66 -6.66
C ALA A 143 -3.27 -1.75 -5.30
N PHE A 144 -4.02 -1.61 -4.21
CA PHE A 144 -3.49 -1.80 -2.86
C PHE A 144 -3.01 -3.24 -2.61
N LEU A 145 -3.73 -4.23 -3.15
CA LEU A 145 -3.30 -5.63 -3.05
C LEU A 145 -1.96 -5.87 -3.76
N ALA A 146 -1.75 -5.23 -4.91
CA ALA A 146 -0.52 -5.31 -5.70
C ALA A 146 0.63 -4.51 -5.08
N HIS A 147 0.33 -3.35 -4.45
CA HIS A 147 1.31 -2.42 -3.93
C HIS A 147 1.15 -2.22 -2.42
N GLY A 148 1.87 -3.00 -1.63
CA GLY A 148 2.04 -2.82 -0.19
C GLY A 148 1.15 -3.67 0.74
N TYR A 149 0.03 -4.24 0.30
CA TYR A 149 -0.83 -5.03 1.21
C TYR A 149 -0.13 -6.27 1.81
N GLN A 150 0.87 -6.82 1.10
CA GLN A 150 1.69 -7.94 1.59
C GLN A 150 2.78 -7.53 2.61
N ALA A 151 2.86 -6.26 2.97
CA ALA A 151 3.81 -5.75 3.96
C ALA A 151 3.68 -6.45 5.32
N ASN A 152 4.78 -6.58 6.07
CA ASN A 152 4.75 -7.07 7.45
C ASN A 152 3.92 -6.16 8.34
N ARG A 153 4.09 -4.86 8.18
CA ARG A 153 3.42 -3.79 8.96
C ARG A 153 2.80 -2.77 8.01
N LEU A 154 1.62 -2.28 8.36
CA LEU A 154 0.94 -1.19 7.66
C LEU A 154 0.83 0.00 8.60
N ILE A 155 1.27 1.14 8.12
CA ILE A 155 1.16 2.44 8.78
C ILE A 155 0.26 3.30 7.91
N ALA A 156 -0.63 4.09 8.49
CA ALA A 156 -1.48 5.00 7.74
C ALA A 156 -1.55 6.37 8.40
N PHE A 157 -1.80 7.41 7.61
CA PHE A 157 -2.10 8.74 8.14
C PHE A 157 -3.58 8.82 8.53
N ASN A 158 -3.85 9.41 9.67
CA ASN A 158 -5.20 9.71 10.15
C ASN A 158 -5.71 10.99 9.48
N ASP A 159 -6.08 10.88 8.22
CA ASP A 159 -6.48 12.00 7.38
C ASP A 159 -7.67 11.62 6.50
N SER A 160 -8.56 12.57 6.22
CA SER A 160 -9.76 12.34 5.43
C SER A 160 -9.52 11.99 3.97
N GLY A 161 -8.33 12.29 3.43
CA GLY A 161 -7.88 11.89 2.10
C GLY A 161 -7.39 10.43 2.03
N VAL A 162 -7.14 9.80 3.19
CA VAL A 162 -6.74 8.39 3.27
C VAL A 162 -7.98 7.51 3.27
N LEU A 163 -8.15 6.76 2.18
CA LEU A 163 -9.29 5.88 1.97
C LEU A 163 -8.81 4.45 1.72
N VAL A 164 -9.36 3.50 2.44
CA VAL A 164 -9.02 2.07 2.27
C VAL A 164 -10.27 1.26 1.98
N HIS A 165 -10.41 0.74 0.77
CA HIS A 165 -11.57 -0.09 0.41
C HIS A 165 -11.32 -0.95 -0.84
N ALA A 166 -12.14 -2.01 -0.99
CA ALA A 166 -12.09 -2.91 -2.15
C ALA A 166 -12.56 -2.25 -3.46
N MET A 167 -13.44 -1.24 -3.40
CA MET A 167 -13.93 -0.51 -4.58
C MET A 167 -14.43 0.89 -4.21
N GLY A 168 -14.45 1.81 -5.19
CA GLY A 168 -14.98 3.16 -4.98
C GLY A 168 -16.48 3.18 -4.67
N LYS A 169 -16.94 4.18 -3.90
CA LYS A 169 -18.33 4.30 -3.42
C LYS A 169 -19.36 4.21 -4.54
N ALA A 170 -19.15 4.89 -5.67
CA ALA A 170 -20.07 4.84 -6.81
C ALA A 170 -20.21 3.44 -7.41
N SER A 171 -19.12 2.69 -7.49
CA SER A 171 -19.13 1.31 -7.97
C SER A 171 -19.82 0.37 -6.98
N ALA A 172 -19.54 0.52 -5.69
CA ALA A 172 -20.19 -0.25 -4.63
C ALA A 172 -21.68 0.01 -4.57
N ALA A 173 -22.13 1.27 -4.67
CA ALA A 173 -23.53 1.65 -4.73
C ALA A 173 -24.24 1.00 -5.92
N ARG A 174 -23.63 1.06 -7.12
CA ARG A 174 -24.18 0.44 -8.33
C ARG A 174 -24.35 -1.07 -8.20
N ILE A 175 -23.31 -1.78 -7.74
CA ILE A 175 -23.33 -3.25 -7.60
C ILE A 175 -24.36 -3.70 -6.56
N THR A 176 -24.50 -2.93 -5.47
CA THR A 176 -25.44 -3.27 -4.40
C THR A 176 -26.84 -2.71 -4.61
N LEU A 177 -27.10 -2.07 -5.76
CA LEU A 177 -28.38 -1.45 -6.12
C LEU A 177 -28.84 -0.42 -5.07
N ARG A 178 -27.89 0.38 -4.56
CA ARG A 178 -28.13 1.46 -3.58
C ARG A 178 -27.74 2.82 -4.15
N THR A 179 -28.19 3.88 -3.51
CA THR A 179 -27.56 5.19 -3.68
C THR A 179 -26.27 5.28 -2.87
N VAL A 180 -25.40 6.27 -3.19
CA VAL A 180 -24.17 6.49 -2.41
C VAL A 180 -24.50 6.84 -0.96
N GLU A 181 -25.54 7.66 -0.74
CA GLU A 181 -26.01 8.06 0.59
C GLU A 181 -26.52 6.87 1.41
N ALA A 182 -27.26 5.94 0.77
CA ALA A 182 -27.72 4.72 1.44
C ALA A 182 -26.56 3.80 1.79
N LEU A 183 -25.52 3.74 0.93
CA LEU A 183 -24.29 2.98 1.21
C LEU A 183 -23.54 3.59 2.40
N GLU A 184 -23.36 4.92 2.43
CA GLU A 184 -22.68 5.63 3.52
C GLU A 184 -23.41 5.48 4.85
N LYS A 185 -24.74 5.57 4.84
CA LYS A 185 -25.55 5.33 6.04
C LYS A 185 -25.37 3.91 6.60
N LEU A 186 -25.28 2.92 5.72
CA LEU A 186 -25.03 1.55 6.12
C LEU A 186 -23.60 1.37 6.64
N ALA A 187 -22.61 1.94 5.95
CA ALA A 187 -21.21 1.89 6.34
C ALA A 187 -20.92 2.52 7.71
N ALA A 188 -21.69 3.52 8.12
CA ALA A 188 -21.58 4.14 9.44
C ALA A 188 -21.84 3.16 10.62
N THR A 189 -22.53 2.05 10.36
CA THR A 189 -22.85 1.04 11.36
C THR A 189 -22.07 -0.26 11.20
N ILE A 190 -21.32 -0.41 10.11
CA ILE A 190 -20.59 -1.64 9.77
C ILE A 190 -19.15 -1.28 9.42
N PRO A 191 -18.20 -1.30 10.37
CA PRO A 191 -16.82 -0.88 10.14
C PRO A 191 -16.15 -1.48 8.90
N PRO A 192 -16.32 -2.77 8.55
CA PRO A 192 -15.73 -3.32 7.32
C PRO A 192 -16.25 -2.72 6.00
N MET A 193 -17.35 -1.97 6.04
CA MET A 193 -17.91 -1.28 4.87
C MET A 193 -17.51 0.20 4.79
N ALA A 194 -16.89 0.74 5.84
CA ALA A 194 -16.44 2.13 5.88
C ALA A 194 -15.22 2.33 4.99
N TYR A 195 -15.06 3.56 4.50
CA TYR A 195 -13.98 3.93 3.60
C TYR A 195 -12.84 4.66 4.31
N ASP A 196 -13.16 5.31 5.42
CA ASP A 196 -12.20 6.09 6.18
C ASP A 196 -11.21 5.20 6.93
N VAL A 197 -10.02 5.75 7.10
CA VAL A 197 -8.89 5.03 7.71
C VAL A 197 -9.10 4.77 9.19
N SER A 198 -9.85 5.62 9.91
CA SER A 198 -10.11 5.43 11.35
C SER A 198 -10.96 4.18 11.59
N ASN A 199 -12.01 3.95 10.79
CA ASN A 199 -12.74 2.69 10.82
C ASN A 199 -11.87 1.51 10.36
N TYR A 200 -11.03 1.68 9.33
CA TYR A 200 -10.10 0.63 8.90
C TYR A 200 -9.12 0.22 10.01
N ALA A 201 -8.65 1.18 10.83
CA ALA A 201 -7.80 0.92 11.97
C ALA A 201 -8.45 -0.02 12.99
N THR A 202 -9.78 0.10 13.19
CA THR A 202 -10.53 -0.78 14.13
C THR A 202 -10.56 -2.25 13.71
N LEU A 203 -10.20 -2.55 12.44
CA LEU A 203 -10.08 -3.92 11.94
C LEU A 203 -8.77 -4.59 12.36
N GLY A 204 -7.86 -3.88 13.05
CA GLY A 204 -6.57 -4.40 13.52
C GLY A 204 -5.60 -4.71 12.40
N LEU A 205 -5.70 -4.03 11.26
CA LEU A 205 -4.84 -4.24 10.10
C LEU A 205 -3.64 -3.29 10.08
N LEU A 206 -3.72 -2.17 10.82
CA LEU A 206 -2.66 -1.19 10.93
C LEU A 206 -1.80 -1.45 12.17
N SER A 207 -0.50 -1.27 12.02
CA SER A 207 0.46 -1.24 13.13
C SER A 207 0.51 0.13 13.80
N ALA A 208 0.26 1.19 13.01
CA ALA A 208 0.17 2.56 13.51
C ALA A 208 -0.80 3.39 12.66
N LEU A 209 -1.48 4.33 13.31
CA LEU A 209 -2.28 5.38 12.68
C LEU A 209 -1.69 6.70 13.18
N LEU A 210 -1.19 7.54 12.26
CA LEU A 210 -0.42 8.74 12.58
C LEU A 210 -1.24 10.00 12.34
N ASP A 211 -1.29 10.87 13.32
CA ASP A 211 -1.82 12.22 13.18
C ASP A 211 -0.72 13.12 12.58
N ILE A 212 -0.83 13.42 11.30
CA ILE A 212 0.07 14.26 10.53
C ILE A 212 -0.51 15.66 10.45
N ASN A 213 0.28 16.69 10.76
CA ASN A 213 -0.18 18.08 10.76
C ASN A 213 -0.60 18.52 9.37
N ASN A 214 0.22 18.25 8.36
CA ASN A 214 -0.07 18.60 6.98
C ASN A 214 0.41 17.51 6.00
N PRO A 215 -0.43 16.53 5.65
CA PRO A 215 -0.03 15.45 4.72
C PRO A 215 0.38 15.91 3.33
N ASP A 216 -0.05 17.11 2.90
CA ASP A 216 0.22 17.69 1.58
C ASP A 216 1.40 18.68 1.57
N ALA A 217 1.95 19.02 2.74
CA ALA A 217 3.15 19.85 2.91
C ALA A 217 3.78 19.55 4.28
N PRO A 218 4.40 18.35 4.47
CA PRO A 218 4.91 17.92 5.76
C PRO A 218 6.02 18.84 6.28
N ASP A 219 6.00 19.10 7.57
CA ASP A 219 7.06 19.81 8.27
C ASP A 219 8.09 18.81 8.87
N ASP A 220 9.14 19.33 9.52
CA ASP A 220 10.18 18.51 10.14
C ASP A 220 9.64 17.59 11.26
N HIS A 221 8.58 18.02 11.95
CA HIS A 221 7.91 17.21 12.96
C HIS A 221 7.21 16.01 12.31
N ASP A 222 6.44 16.24 11.24
CA ASP A 222 5.75 15.19 10.49
C ASP A 222 6.75 14.17 9.93
N LEU A 223 7.84 14.66 9.33
CA LEU A 223 8.90 13.80 8.78
C LEU A 223 9.59 12.97 9.86
N SER A 224 9.89 13.59 11.01
CA SER A 224 10.48 12.89 12.15
C SER A 224 9.56 11.82 12.72
N LEU A 225 8.27 12.12 12.85
CA LEU A 225 7.24 11.16 13.31
C LEU A 225 7.17 9.94 12.39
N VAL A 226 7.07 10.17 11.08
CA VAL A 226 6.99 9.09 10.09
C VAL A 226 8.29 8.27 10.07
N SER A 227 9.46 8.92 10.05
CA SER A 227 10.74 8.22 10.02
C SER A 227 10.97 7.37 11.27
N ASN A 228 10.63 7.87 12.46
CA ASN A 228 10.70 7.10 13.69
C ASN A 228 9.74 5.91 13.68
N THR A 229 8.51 6.10 13.21
CA THR A 229 7.51 5.01 13.12
C THR A 229 7.96 3.95 12.10
N LEU A 230 8.53 4.35 10.97
CA LEU A 230 9.09 3.41 10.00
C LEU A 230 10.25 2.61 10.59
N ARG A 231 11.18 3.26 11.30
CA ARG A 231 12.28 2.58 12.02
C ARG A 231 11.73 1.50 12.97
N ASP A 232 10.76 1.87 13.79
CA ASP A 232 10.19 0.97 14.80
C ASP A 232 9.43 -0.20 14.13
N ALA A 233 8.70 0.06 13.05
CA ALA A 233 8.02 -0.97 12.26
C ALA A 233 9.01 -1.92 11.56
N ILE A 234 10.15 -1.42 11.09
CA ILE A 234 11.24 -2.23 10.51
C ILE A 234 11.83 -3.16 11.58
N ALA A 235 12.12 -2.63 12.78
CA ALA A 235 12.64 -3.42 13.88
C ALA A 235 11.65 -4.51 14.33
N ASP A 236 10.38 -4.16 14.44
CA ASP A 236 9.31 -5.10 14.81
C ASP A 236 9.12 -6.19 13.72
N ALA A 237 9.16 -5.83 12.43
CA ALA A 237 9.09 -6.78 11.33
C ALA A 237 10.25 -7.78 11.29
N ARG A 238 11.43 -7.41 11.80
CA ARG A 238 12.57 -8.32 11.97
C ARG A 238 12.37 -9.30 13.12
N THR A 239 11.67 -8.88 14.17
CA THR A 239 11.36 -9.73 15.32
C THR A 239 10.28 -10.75 14.96
N ASP A 240 9.24 -10.33 14.24
CA ASP A 240 8.17 -11.20 13.74
C ASP A 240 7.81 -10.85 12.28
N ALA A 241 8.33 -11.65 11.37
CA ALA A 241 8.06 -11.51 9.93
C ALA A 241 6.64 -12.00 9.53
N SER A 242 5.86 -12.53 10.46
CA SER A 242 4.51 -13.03 10.17
C SER A 242 3.48 -11.88 10.01
N LEU A 243 2.31 -12.23 9.51
CA LEU A 243 1.14 -11.33 9.46
C LEU A 243 0.15 -11.58 10.61
N LYS A 244 0.55 -12.29 11.66
CA LYS A 244 -0.31 -12.64 12.78
C LYS A 244 -0.77 -11.42 13.57
N CYS A 245 0.03 -10.35 13.60
CA CYS A 245 -0.34 -9.06 14.18
C CYS A 245 -1.66 -8.47 13.64
N ARG A 246 -2.08 -8.90 12.44
CA ARG A 246 -3.35 -8.47 11.81
C ARG A 246 -4.56 -9.33 12.18
N LEU A 247 -4.41 -10.29 13.07
CA LEU A 247 -5.48 -11.18 13.51
C LEU A 247 -6.02 -10.75 14.89
N GLY A 248 -7.24 -11.15 15.19
CA GLY A 248 -7.79 -11.06 16.54
C GLY A 248 -8.53 -9.76 16.88
N ALA A 249 -8.60 -8.77 15.99
CA ALA A 249 -9.42 -7.58 16.24
C ALA A 249 -10.90 -7.93 16.36
N GLU A 250 -11.60 -7.28 17.29
CA GLU A 250 -13.01 -7.55 17.59
C GLU A 250 -13.92 -7.37 16.38
N ASN A 251 -13.72 -6.31 15.60
CA ASN A 251 -14.47 -6.02 14.37
C ASN A 251 -14.22 -7.03 13.24
N ARG A 252 -13.31 -7.99 13.44
CA ARG A 252 -13.06 -9.15 12.56
C ARG A 252 -13.41 -10.49 13.18
N ARG A 253 -14.11 -10.49 14.28
CA ARG A 253 -14.50 -11.71 15.02
C ARG A 253 -15.21 -12.74 14.13
N SER A 254 -16.11 -12.31 13.26
CA SER A 254 -16.78 -13.23 12.32
C SER A 254 -15.80 -13.96 11.38
N SER A 255 -14.81 -13.25 10.85
CA SER A 255 -13.76 -13.85 10.02
C SER A 255 -12.89 -14.84 10.81
N GLN A 256 -12.59 -14.52 12.06
CA GLN A 256 -11.84 -15.42 12.94
C GLN A 256 -12.64 -16.69 13.24
N LEU A 257 -13.91 -16.57 13.58
CA LEU A 257 -14.79 -17.71 13.84
C LEU A 257 -14.88 -18.66 12.63
N VAL A 258 -14.98 -18.12 11.42
CA VAL A 258 -14.99 -18.94 10.19
C VAL A 258 -13.67 -19.71 10.05
N ARG A 259 -12.53 -19.05 10.24
CA ARG A 259 -11.21 -19.70 10.17
C ARG A 259 -11.05 -20.82 11.20
N ASP A 260 -11.50 -20.60 12.42
CA ASP A 260 -11.40 -21.58 13.49
C ASP A 260 -12.29 -22.80 13.22
N ARG A 261 -13.50 -22.58 12.71
CA ARG A 261 -14.39 -23.66 12.25
C ARG A 261 -13.79 -24.45 11.09
N MET A 262 -13.20 -23.77 10.11
CA MET A 262 -12.53 -24.43 8.98
C MET A 262 -11.36 -25.29 9.48
N ARG A 263 -10.53 -24.78 10.37
CA ARG A 263 -9.41 -25.56 10.94
C ARG A 263 -9.88 -26.78 11.74
N ALA A 264 -10.97 -26.65 12.48
CA ALA A 264 -11.54 -27.75 13.26
C ALA A 264 -12.18 -28.85 12.39
N SER A 265 -12.56 -28.53 11.17
CA SER A 265 -13.19 -29.46 10.22
C SER A 265 -12.21 -30.02 9.17
N TRP A 266 -11.00 -29.56 9.14
CA TRP A 266 -9.94 -30.00 8.22
C TRP A 266 -9.09 -31.10 8.91
#